data_d490997bbe30fdddc6bee08dfcfe71f2
#
_entry.id   d490997bbe30fdddc6bee08dfcfe71f2
#
_cell.length_a   1.000
_cell.length_b   1.000
_cell.length_c   1.000
_cell.angle_alpha   90.00
_cell.angle_beta   90.00
_cell.angle_gamma   90.00
#
_symmetry.space_group_name_H-M   'P 1'
#
loop_
_entity.id
_entity.type
_entity.pdbx_description
1 polymer ?
#
loop_
_entity_poly.entity_id
_entity_poly.type
_entity_poly.pdbx_seq_one_letter_code
_entity_poly.pdbx_strand_id
1 'polypeptide(L)'
;MDRLPCEVIARSVLPALRALIARKLVKDHGFTQANVADFLGVTQATISHYLANKRGKLAVDICEPEELEIVANEIAVKIAHGDLDPDGLRKEICKFCLKLKKRRGLL
;
A
#
# COMPACT_ATOMS: atom_id res chain seq x y z
N MET A 1 8.92 -1.74 25.43
CA MET A 1 8.58 -1.80 24.80
C MET A 1 8.57 -1.91 23.86
N ASP A 2 8.77 -2.10 23.71
CA ASP A 2 8.47 -2.51 23.16
C ASP A 2 8.24 -2.31 21.84
N ARG A 3 7.82 -3.11 21.12
CA ARG A 3 7.63 -2.99 19.73
C ARG A 3 6.47 -2.12 19.46
N LEU A 4 6.67 -1.14 18.67
CA LEU A 4 5.62 -0.18 18.37
C LEU A 4 4.59 -0.81 17.46
N PRO A 5 3.30 -0.45 17.63
CA PRO A 5 2.26 -0.93 16.72
C PRO A 5 2.57 -0.63 15.26
N CYS A 6 3.27 0.48 14.99
CA CYS A 6 3.66 0.85 13.63
C CYS A 6 4.50 -0.22 12.97
N GLU A 7 5.36 -0.89 13.74
CA GLU A 7 6.22 -1.91 13.17
C GLU A 7 5.42 -3.12 12.69
N VAL A 8 4.44 -3.51 13.48
CA VAL A 8 3.60 -4.64 13.10
C VAL A 8 2.86 -4.33 11.80
N ILE A 9 2.27 -3.14 11.74
CA ILE A 9 1.54 -2.72 10.56
C ILE A 9 2.49 -2.59 9.37
N ALA A 10 3.67 -2.04 9.60
CA ALA A 10 4.63 -1.85 8.52
C ALA A 10 5.09 -3.17 7.91
N ARG A 11 5.16 -4.22 8.72
CA ARG A 11 5.61 -5.51 8.23
C ARG A 11 4.55 -6.32 7.51
N SER A 12 3.28 -6.11 7.85
CA SER A 12 2.22 -6.93 7.27
C SER A 12 1.29 -6.16 6.36
N VAL A 13 0.83 -4.99 6.80
CA VAL A 13 -0.18 -4.25 6.03
C VAL A 13 0.45 -3.43 4.91
N LEU A 14 1.54 -2.72 5.20
CA LEU A 14 2.13 -1.81 4.21
C LEU A 14 2.64 -2.53 2.97
N PRO A 15 3.35 -3.67 3.09
CA PRO A 15 3.75 -4.37 1.88
C PRO A 15 2.56 -4.83 1.04
N ALA A 16 1.50 -5.29 1.70
CA ALA A 16 0.31 -5.72 0.99
C ALA A 16 -0.37 -4.56 0.29
N LEU A 17 -0.46 -3.41 0.97
CA LEU A 17 -1.06 -2.22 0.38
C LEU A 17 -0.26 -1.73 -0.82
N ARG A 18 1.07 -1.67 -0.68
CA ARG A 18 1.93 -1.25 -1.79
C ARG A 18 1.78 -2.18 -2.99
N ALA A 19 1.72 -3.49 -2.73
CA ALA A 19 1.56 -4.44 -3.81
C ALA A 19 0.25 -4.24 -4.54
N LEU A 20 -0.84 -4.00 -3.80
CA LEU A 20 -2.14 -3.75 -4.41
C LEU A 20 -2.13 -2.46 -5.23
N ILE A 21 -1.54 -1.40 -4.69
CA ILE A 21 -1.44 -0.13 -5.41
C ILE A 21 -0.66 -0.34 -6.70
N ALA A 22 0.49 -1.02 -6.62
CA ALA A 22 1.33 -1.26 -7.80
C ALA A 22 0.57 -2.03 -8.86
N ARG A 23 -0.15 -3.07 -8.46
CA ARG A 23 -0.91 -3.87 -9.41
C ARG A 23 -2.01 -3.07 -10.09
N LYS A 24 -2.70 -2.25 -9.32
CA LYS A 24 -3.76 -1.43 -9.91
C LYS A 24 -3.21 -0.39 -10.86
N LEU A 25 -2.09 0.22 -10.53
CA LEU A 25 -1.48 1.21 -11.42
C LEU A 25 -1.05 0.58 -12.73
N VAL A 26 -0.44 -0.60 -12.67
CA VAL A 26 0.02 -1.26 -13.89
C VAL A 26 -1.15 -1.79 -14.71
N LYS A 27 -2.08 -2.48 -14.06
CA LYS A 27 -3.15 -3.17 -14.78
C LYS A 27 -4.32 -2.28 -15.17
N ASP A 28 -4.71 -1.39 -14.27
CA ASP A 28 -5.91 -0.58 -14.49
C ASP A 28 -5.62 0.78 -15.08
N HIS A 29 -4.43 1.30 -14.86
CA HIS A 29 -4.09 2.68 -15.25
C HIS A 29 -2.95 2.76 -16.25
N GLY A 30 -2.41 1.63 -16.69
CA GLY A 30 -1.44 1.61 -17.76
C GLY A 30 -0.04 2.10 -17.40
N PHE A 31 0.29 2.18 -16.14
CA PHE A 31 1.62 2.60 -15.72
C PHE A 31 2.63 1.51 -16.06
N THR A 32 3.86 1.92 -16.39
CA THR A 32 4.94 0.95 -16.55
C THR A 32 5.47 0.55 -15.19
N GLN A 33 6.12 -0.61 -15.13
CA GLN A 33 6.73 -1.06 -13.89
C GLN A 33 7.80 -0.07 -13.41
N ALA A 34 8.54 0.51 -14.35
CA ALA A 34 9.56 1.50 -13.99
C ALA A 34 8.94 2.73 -13.35
N ASN A 35 7.84 3.23 -13.90
CA ASN A 35 7.17 4.40 -13.34
C ASN A 35 6.63 4.13 -11.95
N VAL A 36 6.05 2.95 -11.73
CA VAL A 36 5.53 2.60 -10.43
C VAL A 36 6.67 2.46 -9.42
N ALA A 37 7.78 1.86 -9.84
CA ALA A 37 8.94 1.71 -8.97
C ALA A 37 9.46 3.06 -8.51
N ASP A 38 9.57 4.00 -9.43
CA ASP A 38 10.02 5.35 -9.09
C ASP A 38 9.06 6.01 -8.10
N PHE A 39 7.78 5.87 -8.36
CA PHE A 39 6.77 6.51 -7.52
C PHE A 39 6.79 5.95 -6.10
N LEU A 40 6.90 4.64 -5.98
CA LEU A 40 6.89 3.99 -4.67
C LEU A 40 8.25 3.99 -3.99
N GLY A 41 9.31 4.40 -4.70
CA GLY A 41 10.64 4.43 -4.12
C GLY A 41 11.23 3.06 -3.93
N VAL A 42 10.93 2.13 -4.83
CA VAL A 42 11.45 0.76 -4.78
C VAL A 42 12.07 0.42 -6.12
N THR A 43 12.65 -0.77 -6.21
CA THR A 43 13.26 -1.22 -7.46
C THR A 43 12.19 -1.81 -8.38
N GLN A 44 12.53 -1.85 -9.67
CA GLN A 44 11.64 -2.47 -10.64
C GLN A 44 11.47 -3.96 -10.36
N ALA A 45 12.52 -4.60 -9.85
CA ALA A 45 12.43 -6.00 -9.46
C ALA A 45 11.39 -6.20 -8.36
N THR A 46 11.31 -5.26 -7.42
CA THR A 46 10.29 -5.31 -6.37
C THR A 46 8.90 -5.23 -6.96
N ILE A 47 8.70 -4.37 -7.96
CA ILE A 47 7.40 -4.26 -8.60
C ILE A 47 7.04 -5.57 -9.31
N SER A 48 8.01 -6.17 -10.01
CA SER A 48 7.76 -7.46 -10.65
C SER A 48 7.33 -8.51 -9.63
N HIS A 49 7.97 -8.49 -8.47
CA HIS A 49 7.62 -9.41 -7.39
C HIS A 49 6.19 -9.16 -6.90
N TYR A 50 5.83 -7.89 -6.73
CA TYR A 50 4.46 -7.53 -6.33
C TYR A 50 3.44 -8.05 -7.34
N LEU A 51 3.73 -7.92 -8.63
CA LEU A 51 2.82 -8.35 -9.67
C LEU A 51 2.66 -9.87 -9.70
N ALA A 52 3.71 -10.58 -9.34
CA ALA A 52 3.67 -12.05 -9.32
C ALA A 52 2.92 -12.57 -8.11
N ASN A 53 2.99 -11.89 -7.00
CA ASN A 53 2.28 -12.28 -5.77
C ASN A 53 0.87 -11.80 -5.78
N LYS A 54 -0.07 -12.71 -5.65
CA LYS A 54 -1.47 -12.36 -5.80
C LYS A 54 -2.16 -11.94 -4.52
N ARG A 55 -1.53 -12.13 -3.38
CA ARG A 55 -2.21 -11.84 -2.14
C ARG A 55 -1.31 -11.30 -1.08
N GLY A 56 -1.84 -10.41 -0.28
CA GLY A 56 -1.20 -9.95 0.92
C GLY A 56 -1.70 -10.73 2.11
N LYS A 57 -1.28 -11.97 2.20
CA LYS A 57 -1.81 -12.87 3.23
C LYS A 57 -1.60 -12.37 4.65
N LEU A 58 -0.49 -11.71 4.88
CA LEU A 58 -0.15 -11.31 6.23
C LEU A 58 -1.03 -10.18 6.76
N ALA A 59 -1.72 -9.50 5.87
CA ALA A 59 -2.56 -8.38 6.29
C ALA A 59 -3.91 -8.83 6.83
N VAL A 60 -4.27 -10.09 6.65
CA VAL A 60 -5.59 -10.57 6.99
C VAL A 60 -5.91 -10.40 8.46
N ASP A 61 -4.91 -10.58 9.32
CA ASP A 61 -5.13 -10.49 10.76
C ASP A 61 -5.35 -9.08 11.26
N ILE A 62 -4.92 -8.08 10.49
CA ILE A 62 -4.97 -6.70 10.92
C ILE A 62 -6.04 -5.92 10.18
N CYS A 63 -6.28 -6.26 8.94
CA CYS A 63 -7.15 -5.50 8.07
C CYS A 63 -7.87 -6.45 7.12
N GLU A 64 -9.16 -6.18 6.89
CA GLU A 64 -9.92 -6.99 5.94
C GLU A 64 -9.37 -6.81 4.54
N PRO A 65 -9.28 -7.89 3.76
CA PRO A 65 -8.81 -7.77 2.39
C PRO A 65 -9.61 -6.78 1.55
N GLU A 66 -10.92 -6.73 1.76
CA GLU A 66 -11.76 -5.79 1.03
C GLU A 66 -11.41 -4.35 1.35
N GLU A 67 -11.10 -4.09 2.61
CA GLU A 67 -10.73 -2.74 3.01
C GLU A 67 -9.43 -2.31 2.35
N LEU A 68 -8.45 -3.21 2.31
CA LEU A 68 -7.20 -2.94 1.63
C LEU A 68 -7.42 -2.65 0.15
N GLU A 69 -8.30 -3.43 -0.47
CA GLU A 69 -8.63 -3.22 -1.89
C GLU A 69 -9.22 -1.84 -2.12
N ILE A 70 -10.13 -1.44 -1.27
CA ILE A 70 -10.78 -0.13 -1.42
C ILE A 70 -9.76 0.99 -1.28
N VAL A 71 -8.94 0.92 -0.25
CA VAL A 71 -7.94 1.95 0.00
C VAL A 71 -6.92 2.00 -1.15
N ALA A 72 -6.46 0.83 -1.60
CA ALA A 72 -5.50 0.77 -2.70
C ALA A 72 -6.09 1.35 -3.97
N ASN A 73 -7.36 1.07 -4.23
CA ASN A 73 -8.02 1.59 -5.42
C ASN A 73 -8.13 3.11 -5.37
N GLU A 74 -8.52 3.66 -4.23
CA GLU A 74 -8.62 5.09 -4.06
C GLU A 74 -7.29 5.78 -4.27
N ILE A 75 -6.24 5.21 -3.68
CA ILE A 75 -4.91 5.78 -3.82
C ILE A 75 -4.43 5.70 -5.26
N ALA A 76 -4.64 4.56 -5.92
CA ALA A 76 -4.22 4.37 -7.29
C ALA A 76 -4.91 5.36 -8.23
N VAL A 77 -6.21 5.60 -8.02
CA VAL A 77 -6.94 6.57 -8.82
C VAL A 77 -6.35 7.97 -8.64
N LYS A 78 -6.05 8.35 -7.42
CA LYS A 78 -5.46 9.67 -7.16
C LYS A 78 -4.11 9.81 -7.83
N ILE A 79 -3.29 8.77 -7.77
CA ILE A 79 -1.99 8.80 -8.42
C ILE A 79 -2.15 8.92 -9.94
N ALA A 80 -3.07 8.15 -10.50
CA ALA A 80 -3.29 8.15 -11.95
C ALA A 80 -3.77 9.50 -12.45
N HIS A 81 -4.53 10.22 -11.63
CA HIS A 81 -5.06 11.53 -12.00
C HIS A 81 -4.08 12.67 -11.72
N GLY A 82 -2.93 12.35 -11.15
CA GLY A 82 -1.96 13.38 -10.82
C GLY A 82 -2.25 14.15 -9.55
N ASP A 83 -3.18 13.67 -8.75
CA ASP A 83 -3.59 14.34 -7.51
C ASP A 83 -2.72 13.98 -6.33
N LEU A 84 -1.82 13.02 -6.48
CA LEU A 84 -1.03 12.52 -5.37
C LEU A 84 0.40 12.34 -5.84
N ASP A 85 1.34 13.01 -5.19
CA ASP A 85 2.76 12.83 -5.45
C ASP A 85 3.32 11.80 -4.45
N PRO A 86 4.62 11.44 -4.56
CA PRO A 86 5.18 10.45 -3.62
C PRO A 86 5.05 10.85 -2.15
N ASP A 87 5.19 12.13 -1.84
CA ASP A 87 5.01 12.58 -0.46
C ASP A 87 3.55 12.44 -0.03
N GLY A 88 2.63 12.79 -0.91
CA GLY A 88 1.22 12.62 -0.65
C GLY A 88 0.86 11.16 -0.42
N LEU A 89 1.47 10.28 -1.19
CA LEU A 89 1.26 8.85 -1.00
C LEU A 89 1.68 8.42 0.39
N ARG A 90 2.82 8.87 0.86
CA ARG A 90 3.26 8.57 2.22
C ARG A 90 2.28 9.03 3.26
N LYS A 91 1.75 10.23 3.07
CA LYS A 91 0.78 10.78 4.01
C LYS A 91 -0.52 9.98 4.03
N GLU A 92 -0.97 9.54 2.85
CA GLU A 92 -2.17 8.71 2.78
C GLU A 92 -1.96 7.38 3.47
N ILE A 93 -0.80 6.77 3.28
CA ILE A 93 -0.48 5.52 3.94
C ILE A 93 -0.43 5.72 5.45
N CYS A 94 0.16 6.82 5.91
CA CYS A 94 0.21 7.11 7.34
C CYS A 94 -1.17 7.29 7.95
N LYS A 95 -2.07 7.96 7.23
CA LYS A 95 -3.44 8.11 7.70
C LYS A 95 -4.12 6.77 7.86
N PHE A 96 -3.91 5.89 6.92
CA PHE A 96 -4.49 4.56 6.98
C PHE A 96 -3.94 3.79 8.16
N CYS A 97 -2.64 3.88 8.40
CA CYS A 97 -2.01 3.23 9.54
C CYS A 97 -2.59 3.72 10.87
N LEU A 98 -2.76 5.03 10.98
CA LEU A 98 -3.34 5.60 12.20
C LEU A 98 -4.75 5.11 12.42
N LYS A 99 -5.52 5.03 11.35
CA LYS A 99 -6.88 4.53 11.43
C LYS A 99 -6.92 3.09 11.92
N LEU A 100 -6.01 2.27 11.41
CA LEU A 100 -5.93 0.88 11.85
C LEU A 100 -5.55 0.77 13.31
N LYS A 101 -4.60 1.57 13.75
CA LYS A 101 -4.17 1.58 15.15
C LYS A 101 -5.32 1.92 16.07
N LYS A 102 -6.07 2.95 15.74
CA LYS A 102 -7.22 3.34 16.55
C LYS A 102 -8.25 2.25 16.63
N ARG A 103 -8.55 1.62 15.50
CA ARG A 103 -9.54 0.58 15.43
C ARG A 103 -9.17 -0.62 16.27
N ARG A 104 -7.87 -0.92 16.33
CA ARG A 104 -7.39 -2.06 17.09
C ARG A 104 -7.05 -1.72 18.54
N GLY A 105 -7.27 -0.48 18.94
CA GLY A 105 -6.97 -0.07 20.30
C GLY A 105 -5.49 0.02 20.60
N LEU A 106 -4.68 0.28 19.58
CA LEU A 106 -3.23 0.36 19.73
C LEU A 106 -2.71 1.78 19.94
N LEU A 107 -3.60 2.73 19.96
CA LEU A 107 -3.25 4.12 20.25
C LEU A 107 -3.81 4.55 21.57
#